data_c3c699650aa51ac6f523c2c582c66258
#
_entry.id   c3c699650aa51ac6f523c2c582c66258
#
_cell.length_a   1.000
_cell.length_b   1.000
_cell.length_c   1.000
_cell.angle_alpha   90.00
_cell.angle_beta   90.00
_cell.angle_gamma   90.00
#
_symmetry.space_group_name_H-M   'P 1'
#
loop_
_entity.id
_entity.type
_entity.pdbx_description
1 polymer ?
#
loop_
_entity_poly.entity_id
_entity_poly.type
_entity_poly.pdbx_seq_one_letter_code
_entity_poly.pdbx_strand_id
1 'polypeptide(L)'
;MKALLSILSGIILLAVSGCCSTGGKISMENNAVLLDVRTPEEHKTGYLEGAVLLPLAELESKISSKVADKNTPIYIYCRSGRRSGTAVEKLKAMGYTDLHNLGGLKDAQEKLNIPISK
;
A
#
# COMPACT_ATOMS: atom_id res chain seq x y z
N MET A 1 28.98 24.27 -52.85
CA MET A 1 28.67 24.13 -52.37
C MET A 1 28.13 23.42 -51.78
N LYS A 2 27.94 23.00 -51.24
CA LYS A 2 27.46 22.38 -50.54
C LYS A 2 27.00 22.00 -49.60
N ALA A 3 26.69 21.78 -49.14
CA ALA A 3 26.20 21.62 -48.19
C ALA A 3 25.90 20.69 -47.60
N LEU A 4 25.74 20.36 -47.15
CA LEU A 4 25.42 19.58 -46.38
C LEU A 4 24.91 19.23 -45.53
N LEU A 5 24.60 19.07 -44.98
CA LEU A 5 24.02 18.75 -44.08
C LEU A 5 23.80 17.85 -43.40
N SER A 6 23.76 17.54 -43.03
CA SER A 6 23.64 16.75 -42.20
C SER A 6 22.95 16.42 -41.48
N ILE A 7 22.45 16.19 -41.07
CA ILE A 7 21.66 15.89 -40.30
C ILE A 7 21.54 15.15 -39.44
N LEU A 8 21.48 14.80 -38.91
CA LEU A 8 21.30 14.20 -37.97
C LEU A 8 20.58 13.71 -37.36
N SER A 9 20.15 13.45 -37.05
CA SER A 9 19.47 12.88 -36.55
C SER A 9 19.36 12.44 -35.53
N GLY A 10 19.23 12.33 -34.95
CA GLY A 10 19.10 12.09 -33.79
C GLY A 10 18.28 11.13 -33.31
N ILE A 11 18.16 10.52 -33.01
CA ILE A 11 17.47 9.60 -32.59
C ILE A 11 17.21 9.38 -31.45
N ILE A 12 16.68 9.14 -30.82
CA ILE A 12 16.30 8.98 -29.73
C ILE A 12 15.77 7.99 -29.27
N LEU A 13 15.60 7.48 -28.75
CA LEU A 13 15.18 6.55 -28.22
C LEU A 13 14.65 6.48 -27.22
N LEU A 14 14.19 6.28 -26.63
CA LEU A 14 13.59 6.14 -25.66
C LEU A 14 13.37 5.11 -25.08
N ALA A 15 13.36 4.71 -24.54
CA ALA A 15 13.29 3.87 -23.87
C ALA A 15 12.39 3.61 -23.17
N VAL A 16 11.81 3.32 -22.83
CA VAL A 16 10.87 3.10 -22.18
C VAL A 16 10.77 2.26 -21.37
N SER A 17 10.94 1.93 -20.78
CA SER A 17 10.80 1.30 -19.85
C SER A 17 9.85 0.68 -19.50
N GLY A 18 9.50 0.19 -19.52
CA GLY A 18 8.68 -0.47 -19.18
C GLY A 18 8.21 -1.00 -18.23
N CYS A 19 8.08 -1.13 -17.70
CA CYS A 19 7.66 -1.47 -16.63
C CYS A 19 6.82 -2.39 -16.40
N CYS A 20 6.49 -2.99 -16.73
CA CYS A 20 5.77 -3.92 -16.60
C CYS A 20 5.28 -4.34 -15.55
N SER A 21 5.14 -4.22 -14.88
CA SER A 21 4.53 -4.57 -13.85
C SER A 21 3.89 -5.66 -13.72
N THR A 22 3.92 -6.35 -13.74
CA THR A 22 3.32 -7.41 -13.64
C THR A 22 3.15 -7.78 -12.38
N GLY A 23 2.52 -8.25 -11.91
CA GLY A 23 2.46 -8.76 -10.68
C GLY A 23 1.97 -7.95 -9.67
N GLY A 24 1.60 -6.98 -9.82
CA GLY A 24 0.97 -6.25 -8.80
C GLY A 24 1.76 -5.98 -7.56
N LYS A 25 3.04 -5.92 -7.65
CA LYS A 25 3.80 -5.53 -6.47
C LYS A 25 3.63 -4.05 -6.21
N ILE A 26 3.52 -3.71 -4.95
CA ILE A 26 3.30 -2.34 -4.53
C ILE A 26 4.43 -1.90 -3.63
N SER A 27 4.87 -0.67 -3.79
CA SER A 27 5.85 -0.07 -2.89
C SER A 27 5.12 0.93 -2.02
N MET A 28 5.24 0.79 -0.72
CA MET A 28 4.64 1.77 0.17
C MET A 28 5.54 2.99 0.27
N GLU A 29 4.92 4.14 0.37
CA GLU A 29 5.66 5.38 0.60
C GLU A 29 6.34 5.32 1.95
N ASN A 30 7.37 6.12 2.13
CA ASN A 30 8.12 6.12 3.38
C ASN A 30 7.30 6.48 4.60
N ASN A 31 6.30 7.33 4.45
CA ASN A 31 5.47 7.73 5.56
C ASN A 31 4.20 6.91 5.69
N ALA A 32 4.08 5.85 4.91
CA ALA A 32 2.86 5.03 4.92
C ALA A 32 2.75 4.23 6.21
N VAL A 33 1.52 3.94 6.58
CA VAL A 33 1.22 3.11 7.74
C VAL A 33 0.57 1.84 7.25
N LEU A 34 1.02 0.72 7.76
CA LEU A 34 0.45 -0.59 7.44
C LEU A 34 -0.38 -1.04 8.62
N LEU A 35 -1.67 -1.24 8.41
CA LEU A 35 -2.58 -1.62 9.49
C LEU A 35 -3.08 -3.05 9.35
N ASP A 36 -3.05 -3.76 10.45
CA ASP A 36 -3.67 -5.06 10.58
C ASP A 36 -4.95 -4.85 11.40
N VAL A 37 -6.11 -5.00 10.76
CA VAL A 37 -7.37 -4.76 11.45
C VAL A 37 -8.02 -6.05 11.95
N ARG A 38 -7.20 -7.10 12.08
CA ARG A 38 -7.67 -8.37 12.63
C ARG A 38 -7.69 -8.30 14.16
N THR A 39 -8.03 -9.40 14.80
CA THR A 39 -8.02 -9.46 16.25
C THR A 39 -6.61 -9.67 16.77
N PRO A 40 -6.35 -9.39 18.05
CA PRO A 40 -5.04 -9.67 18.64
C PRO A 40 -4.65 -11.14 18.52
N GLU A 41 -5.62 -12.04 18.63
CA GLU A 41 -5.35 -13.47 18.53
C GLU A 41 -4.85 -13.84 17.14
N GLU A 42 -5.47 -13.29 16.13
CA GLU A 42 -5.04 -13.52 14.76
C GLU A 42 -3.65 -12.92 14.52
N HIS A 43 -3.42 -11.74 15.04
CA HIS A 43 -2.13 -11.06 14.87
C HIS A 43 -1.00 -11.91 15.48
N LYS A 44 -1.25 -12.53 16.60
CA LYS A 44 -0.24 -13.37 17.24
C LYS A 44 0.19 -14.56 16.40
N THR A 45 -0.67 -15.05 15.54
CA THR A 45 -0.33 -16.21 14.72
C THR A 45 0.52 -15.84 13.51
N GLY A 46 0.70 -14.56 13.24
CA GLY A 46 1.51 -14.09 12.13
C GLY A 46 0.97 -12.78 11.62
N TYR A 47 1.85 -11.84 11.32
CA TYR A 47 1.48 -10.54 10.83
C TYR A 47 2.59 -10.03 9.90
N LEU A 48 2.27 -9.10 9.04
CA LEU A 48 3.29 -8.52 8.17
C LEU A 48 4.23 -7.67 9.00
N GLU A 49 5.51 -7.84 8.76
CA GLU A 49 6.51 -7.08 9.49
C GLU A 49 6.25 -5.60 9.33
N GLY A 50 6.23 -4.87 10.41
CA GLY A 50 5.96 -3.43 10.38
C GLY A 50 4.50 -3.06 10.53
N ALA A 51 3.60 -4.04 10.56
CA ALA A 51 2.18 -3.75 10.68
C ALA A 51 1.82 -3.31 12.09
N VAL A 52 0.94 -2.33 12.17
CA VAL A 52 0.40 -1.86 13.45
C VAL A 52 -0.94 -2.56 13.63
N LEU A 53 -1.10 -3.21 14.75
CA LEU A 53 -2.38 -3.87 15.05
C LEU A 53 -3.39 -2.84 15.51
N LEU A 54 -4.50 -2.78 14.80
CA LEU A 54 -5.60 -1.90 15.18
C LEU A 54 -6.90 -2.60 14.81
N PRO A 55 -7.43 -3.44 15.70
CA PRO A 55 -8.63 -4.22 15.37
C PRO A 55 -9.77 -3.33 14.88
N LEU A 56 -10.54 -3.87 13.96
CA LEU A 56 -11.63 -3.12 13.34
C LEU A 56 -12.57 -2.49 14.40
N ALA A 57 -12.84 -3.23 15.48
CA ALA A 57 -13.73 -2.75 16.50
C ALA A 57 -13.21 -1.51 17.23
N GLU A 58 -11.89 -1.29 17.20
CA GLU A 58 -11.27 -0.16 17.88
C GLU A 58 -10.81 0.92 16.92
N LEU A 59 -11.00 0.68 15.63
CA LEU A 59 -10.43 1.55 14.61
C LEU A 59 -10.83 3.00 14.77
N GLU A 60 -12.12 3.24 14.85
CA GLU A 60 -12.60 4.62 14.88
C GLU A 60 -12.16 5.38 16.12
N SER A 61 -12.07 4.70 17.25
CA SER A 61 -11.70 5.38 18.47
C SER A 61 -10.21 5.61 18.62
N LYS A 62 -9.39 4.85 17.89
CA LYS A 62 -7.94 4.90 18.09
C LYS A 62 -7.13 5.36 16.90
N ILE A 63 -7.73 5.44 15.74
CA ILE A 63 -6.96 5.73 14.53
C ILE A 63 -6.27 7.09 14.61
N SER A 64 -6.92 8.10 15.14
CA SER A 64 -6.34 9.43 15.14
C SER A 64 -5.11 9.54 16.03
N SER A 65 -4.99 8.70 17.04
CA SER A 65 -3.77 8.69 17.85
C SER A 65 -2.64 7.94 17.15
N LYS A 66 -2.97 7.05 16.21
CA LYS A 66 -1.96 6.31 15.47
C LYS A 66 -1.58 7.04 14.19
N VAL A 67 -2.53 7.65 13.54
CA VAL A 67 -2.31 8.34 12.27
C VAL A 67 -3.06 9.66 12.34
N ALA A 68 -2.38 10.69 12.80
CA ALA A 68 -3.02 11.98 12.97
C ALA A 68 -3.26 12.70 11.65
N ASP A 69 -2.36 12.54 10.70
CA ASP A 69 -2.45 13.23 9.42
C ASP A 69 -3.39 12.46 8.49
N LYS A 70 -4.49 13.11 8.11
CA LYS A 70 -5.51 12.48 7.25
C LYS A 70 -5.03 12.18 5.84
N ASN A 71 -3.91 12.73 5.45
CA ASN A 71 -3.34 12.49 4.13
C ASN A 71 -2.27 11.40 4.13
N THR A 72 -1.99 10.80 5.27
CA THR A 72 -1.02 9.72 5.36
C THR A 72 -1.51 8.52 4.56
N PRO A 73 -0.67 7.92 3.73
CA PRO A 73 -1.07 6.69 3.02
C PRO A 73 -1.24 5.57 4.03
N ILE A 74 -2.39 4.91 4.00
CA ILE A 74 -2.68 3.80 4.91
C ILE A 74 -2.98 2.56 4.10
N TYR A 75 -2.22 1.51 4.35
CA TYR A 75 -2.39 0.22 3.71
C TYR A 75 -2.98 -0.72 4.75
N ILE A 76 -4.06 -1.38 4.42
CA ILE A 76 -4.86 -2.11 5.39
C ILE A 76 -5.08 -3.53 4.92
N TYR A 77 -4.89 -4.50 5.81
CA TYR A 77 -5.19 -5.88 5.49
C TYR A 77 -5.92 -6.53 6.67
N CYS A 78 -6.56 -7.66 6.37
CA CYS A 78 -7.17 -8.45 7.39
C CYS A 78 -6.96 -9.92 7.02
N ARG A 79 -7.88 -10.80 7.31
CA ARG A 79 -7.71 -12.18 6.99
C ARG A 79 -8.12 -12.48 5.55
N SER A 80 -9.20 -11.88 5.08
CA SER A 80 -9.72 -12.16 3.76
C SER A 80 -10.04 -10.92 2.94
N GLY A 81 -9.83 -9.72 3.48
CA GLY A 81 -10.12 -8.48 2.77
C GLY A 81 -11.45 -7.85 3.12
N ARG A 82 -12.31 -8.56 3.83
CA ARG A 82 -13.62 -8.04 4.16
C ARG A 82 -13.59 -6.99 5.24
N ARG A 83 -12.92 -7.30 6.35
CA ARG A 83 -12.79 -6.33 7.42
C ARG A 83 -11.95 -5.13 6.98
N SER A 84 -10.92 -5.36 6.18
CA SER A 84 -10.12 -4.25 5.68
C SER A 84 -10.93 -3.37 4.74
N GLY A 85 -11.86 -3.95 3.99
CA GLY A 85 -12.77 -3.16 3.17
C GLY A 85 -13.66 -2.27 4.02
N THR A 86 -14.19 -2.83 5.12
CA THR A 86 -14.99 -2.06 6.06
C THR A 86 -14.15 -0.95 6.70
N ALA A 87 -12.90 -1.26 7.01
CA ALA A 87 -12.00 -0.29 7.60
C ALA A 87 -11.78 0.90 6.65
N VAL A 88 -11.61 0.61 5.36
CA VAL A 88 -11.44 1.67 4.36
C VAL A 88 -12.67 2.59 4.36
N GLU A 89 -13.87 2.01 4.40
CA GLU A 89 -15.08 2.82 4.40
C GLU A 89 -15.18 3.70 5.63
N LYS A 90 -14.84 3.14 6.79
CA LYS A 90 -14.87 3.91 8.02
C LYS A 90 -13.85 5.05 8.01
N LEU A 91 -12.65 4.76 7.55
CA LEU A 91 -11.61 5.78 7.52
C LEU A 91 -11.92 6.87 6.50
N LYS A 92 -12.53 6.50 5.39
CA LYS A 92 -12.97 7.47 4.42
C LYS A 92 -13.97 8.43 5.04
N ALA A 93 -14.93 7.88 5.77
CA ALA A 93 -15.95 8.70 6.43
C ALA A 93 -15.32 9.64 7.47
N MET A 94 -14.17 9.29 8.00
CA MET A 94 -13.46 10.11 8.96
C MET A 94 -12.54 11.14 8.32
N GLY A 95 -12.45 11.13 7.00
CA GLY A 95 -11.65 12.14 6.28
C GLY A 95 -10.28 11.70 5.81
N TYR A 96 -9.92 10.42 6.01
CA TYR A 96 -8.66 9.92 5.51
C TYR A 96 -8.76 9.76 4.00
N THR A 97 -7.72 10.18 3.28
CA THR A 97 -7.82 10.32 1.83
C THR A 97 -7.00 9.34 1.01
N ASP A 98 -6.04 8.66 1.61
CA ASP A 98 -5.16 7.78 0.84
C ASP A 98 -5.21 6.39 1.46
N LEU A 99 -6.17 5.60 1.04
CA LEU A 99 -6.47 4.31 1.66
C LEU A 99 -6.35 3.17 0.66
N HIS A 100 -5.71 2.09 1.07
CA HIS A 100 -5.50 0.95 0.20
C HIS A 100 -5.87 -0.35 0.90
N ASN A 101 -6.81 -1.08 0.34
CA ASN A 101 -7.21 -2.37 0.87
C ASN A 101 -6.34 -3.44 0.22
N LEU A 102 -5.49 -4.06 1.01
CA LEU A 102 -4.58 -5.07 0.50
C LEU A 102 -5.17 -6.49 0.48
N GLY A 103 -6.33 -6.65 1.06
CA GLY A 103 -6.97 -7.97 1.09
C GLY A 103 -6.58 -8.75 2.33
N GLY A 104 -6.36 -10.05 2.16
CA GLY A 104 -5.97 -10.91 3.27
C GLY A 104 -4.49 -10.84 3.53
N LEU A 105 -4.06 -11.52 4.58
CA LEU A 105 -2.66 -11.53 4.97
C LEU A 105 -1.75 -12.03 3.84
N LYS A 106 -2.14 -13.10 3.18
CA LYS A 106 -1.34 -13.62 2.08
C LYS A 106 -1.31 -12.70 0.89
N ASP A 107 -2.45 -12.12 0.55
CA ASP A 107 -2.53 -11.17 -0.55
C ASP A 107 -1.64 -9.98 -0.26
N ALA A 108 -1.70 -9.49 0.96
CA ALA A 108 -0.90 -8.33 1.37
C ALA A 108 0.59 -8.67 1.33
N GLN A 109 0.94 -9.86 1.78
CA GLN A 109 2.33 -10.31 1.75
C GLN A 109 2.86 -10.31 0.32
N GLU A 110 2.09 -10.83 -0.60
CA GLU A 110 2.51 -10.89 -1.99
C GLU A 110 2.61 -9.51 -2.62
N LYS A 111 1.64 -8.67 -2.36
CA LYS A 111 1.62 -7.34 -2.94
C LYS A 111 2.76 -6.47 -2.43
N LEU A 112 3.06 -6.56 -1.16
CA LEU A 112 4.10 -5.72 -0.57
C LEU A 112 5.47 -6.39 -0.53
N ASN A 113 5.50 -7.70 -0.70
CA ASN A 113 6.74 -8.47 -0.63
C ASN A 113 7.42 -8.28 0.73
N ILE A 114 6.64 -8.34 1.80
CA ILE A 114 7.10 -8.16 3.16
C ILE A 114 6.96 -9.50 3.89
N PRO A 115 7.93 -9.89 4.71
CA PRO A 115 7.84 -11.17 5.40
C PRO A 115 6.80 -11.14 6.51
N ILE A 116 6.34 -12.33 6.85
CA ILE A 116 5.41 -12.51 7.97
C ILE A 116 6.24 -12.78 9.23
N SER A 117 5.94 -12.04 10.28
CA SER A 117 6.57 -12.21 11.58
C SER A 117 5.61 -12.91 12.51
N LYS A 118 6.12 -13.39 13.61
CA LYS A 118 5.28 -14.01 14.63
C LYS A 118 5.65 -13.54 16.01
#